data_1571da0f340817ac7a32031230bcb6cd
#
_entry.id   1571da0f340817ac7a32031230bcb6cd
#
_cell.length_a   1.000
_cell.length_b   1.000
_cell.length_c   1.000
_cell.angle_alpha   90.00
_cell.angle_beta   90.00
_cell.angle_gamma   90.00
#
_symmetry.space_group_name_H-M   'P 1'
#
loop_
_entity.id
_entity.type
_entity.pdbx_description
1 polymer ?
#
loop_
_entity_poly.entity_id
_entity_poly.type
_entity_poly.pdbx_seq_one_letter_code
_entity_poly.pdbx_strand_id
1 'polypeptide(L)'
;MNWEPLSISSPDDILAWAEDQPWCRAMGRCRQDEGWHSEGDVWTHTKMVCAQLPMLEGWPALTRHERTVLLFTALFHDSGKPITSQVDPVTGRVTSPKHAIKGEHLARLVLRDMGCDFTTREEIARLVRFHGRPAFLLEKPGPGHEVISLSWLVSNKLLYMFALADTRGRMTAEMGRPEEDLHLWRLVADENGCFDEPYPFANDHARFLFYRQPQPNPHYVPYEAHRCTVTMMSGLPGSGKDAWLAANRPELPVVSLDDVRDDLGVDATDDQGGVIQAARERCRKYLRSGRSFAFNATNLLRQTRRRWIDLFADYDARIEIVYIEPSLPLILERNRRRERQVPGKVVRGLADKCEPPTQTEAHGLTFVCEGAEVEFRQAGARGTDP
;
A
#
# COMPACT_ATOMS: atom_id res chain seq x y z
N MET A 1 -18.75 14.60 -3.07
CA MET A 1 -19.55 13.41 -3.49
C MET A 1 -19.01 12.23 -2.69
N ASN A 2 -19.86 11.33 -2.21
CA ASN A 2 -19.44 10.14 -1.46
C ASN A 2 -19.01 9.03 -2.41
N TRP A 3 -18.23 8.09 -1.89
CA TRP A 3 -17.69 6.95 -2.65
C TRP A 3 -18.77 6.08 -3.30
N GLU A 4 -19.77 5.63 -2.53
CA GLU A 4 -20.79 4.68 -2.99
C GLU A 4 -21.49 5.11 -4.30
N PRO A 5 -22.10 6.30 -4.42
CA PRO A 5 -22.73 6.70 -5.66
C PRO A 5 -21.73 6.87 -6.81
N LEU A 6 -20.50 7.33 -6.53
CA LEU A 6 -19.52 7.53 -7.58
C LEU A 6 -18.94 6.22 -8.10
N SER A 7 -18.67 5.24 -7.24
CA SER A 7 -18.10 3.94 -7.63
C SER A 7 -19.00 3.11 -8.55
N ILE A 8 -20.28 3.47 -8.63
CA ILE A 8 -21.28 2.81 -9.49
C ILE A 8 -21.69 3.66 -10.70
N SER A 9 -21.15 4.87 -10.82
CA SER A 9 -21.43 5.79 -11.92
C SER A 9 -20.77 5.35 -13.23
N SER A 10 -21.18 5.94 -14.33
CA SER A 10 -20.52 5.73 -15.61
C SER A 10 -19.10 6.31 -15.62
N PRO A 11 -18.20 5.82 -16.49
CA PRO A 11 -16.87 6.42 -16.65
C PRO A 11 -16.92 7.93 -16.94
N ASP A 12 -17.90 8.37 -17.73
CA ASP A 12 -18.06 9.80 -18.09
C ASP A 12 -18.47 10.63 -16.87
N ASP A 13 -19.37 10.13 -16.01
CA ASP A 13 -19.75 10.81 -14.77
C ASP A 13 -18.57 10.90 -13.79
N ILE A 14 -17.75 9.86 -13.72
CA ILE A 14 -16.54 9.83 -12.89
C ILE A 14 -15.52 10.85 -13.41
N LEU A 15 -15.31 10.92 -14.73
CA LEU A 15 -14.43 11.91 -15.33
C LEU A 15 -14.93 13.34 -15.10
N ALA A 16 -16.24 13.58 -15.27
CA ALA A 16 -16.86 14.87 -15.00
C ALA A 16 -16.68 15.30 -13.53
N TRP A 17 -16.89 14.37 -12.60
CA TRP A 17 -16.60 14.63 -11.19
C TRP A 17 -15.12 14.97 -10.95
N ALA A 18 -14.20 14.26 -11.60
CA ALA A 18 -12.77 14.47 -11.43
C ALA A 18 -12.33 15.84 -11.92
N GLU A 19 -12.89 16.36 -12.99
CA GLU A 19 -12.56 17.68 -13.56
C GLU A 19 -12.80 18.83 -12.56
N ASP A 20 -13.74 18.68 -11.65
CA ASP A 20 -14.01 19.64 -10.58
C ASP A 20 -13.01 19.60 -9.44
N GLN A 21 -12.16 18.58 -9.38
CA GLN A 21 -11.23 18.43 -8.27
C GLN A 21 -9.95 19.27 -8.44
N PRO A 22 -9.41 19.86 -7.37
CA PRO A 22 -8.19 20.66 -7.44
C PRO A 22 -6.98 19.90 -8.01
N TRP A 23 -6.85 18.63 -7.68
CA TRP A 23 -5.75 17.78 -8.16
C TRP A 23 -5.85 17.52 -9.67
N CYS A 24 -7.05 17.35 -10.21
CA CYS A 24 -7.28 17.17 -11.64
C CYS A 24 -6.97 18.45 -12.41
N ARG A 25 -7.41 19.62 -11.92
CA ARG A 25 -7.06 20.91 -12.52
C ARG A 25 -5.54 21.15 -12.53
N ALA A 26 -4.81 20.65 -11.54
CA ALA A 26 -3.36 20.68 -11.53
C ALA A 26 -2.76 19.77 -12.63
N MET A 27 -3.35 18.60 -12.88
CA MET A 27 -2.94 17.69 -13.97
C MET A 27 -3.12 18.35 -15.34
N GLY A 28 -4.23 19.04 -15.61
CA GLY A 28 -4.47 19.77 -16.85
C GLY A 28 -3.54 20.97 -17.10
N ARG A 29 -2.77 21.39 -16.10
CA ARG A 29 -1.73 22.43 -16.22
C ARG A 29 -0.32 21.85 -16.28
N CYS A 30 -0.18 20.54 -16.08
CA CYS A 30 1.10 19.86 -16.02
C CYS A 30 1.47 19.31 -17.41
N ARG A 31 2.37 20.00 -18.12
CA ARG A 31 2.91 19.53 -19.39
C ARG A 31 3.77 18.30 -19.18
N GLN A 32 3.80 17.43 -20.17
CA GLN A 32 4.60 16.23 -20.22
C GLN A 32 5.74 16.36 -21.23
N ASP A 33 6.64 15.38 -21.28
CA ASP A 33 7.69 15.30 -22.28
C ASP A 33 7.07 15.00 -23.66
N GLU A 34 7.29 15.87 -24.65
CA GLU A 34 6.67 15.77 -25.97
C GLU A 34 7.11 14.51 -26.75
N GLY A 35 8.29 13.95 -26.45
CA GLY A 35 8.77 12.72 -27.08
C GLY A 35 7.95 11.49 -26.67
N TRP A 36 7.45 11.47 -25.44
CA TRP A 36 6.67 10.36 -24.88
C TRP A 36 5.18 10.64 -24.79
N HIS A 37 4.76 11.91 -24.80
CA HIS A 37 3.40 12.37 -24.56
C HIS A 37 3.08 13.57 -25.45
N SER A 38 2.91 13.35 -26.76
CA SER A 38 2.56 14.41 -27.70
C SER A 38 1.11 14.90 -27.54
N GLU A 39 0.29 14.24 -26.73
CA GLU A 39 -1.05 14.68 -26.32
C GLU A 39 -1.02 15.91 -25.39
N GLY A 40 0.12 16.24 -24.78
CA GLY A 40 0.42 17.52 -24.15
C GLY A 40 0.39 17.53 -22.62
N ASP A 41 -0.76 17.43 -21.97
CA ASP A 41 -0.87 17.50 -20.52
C ASP A 41 -1.31 16.19 -19.88
N VAL A 42 -1.08 16.07 -18.54
CA VAL A 42 -1.35 14.85 -17.78
C VAL A 42 -2.84 14.49 -17.75
N TRP A 43 -3.76 15.48 -17.74
CA TRP A 43 -5.19 15.19 -17.69
C TRP A 43 -5.71 14.67 -19.04
N THR A 44 -5.23 15.24 -20.15
CA THR A 44 -5.54 14.73 -21.49
C THR A 44 -5.08 13.28 -21.63
N HIS A 45 -3.85 12.95 -21.23
CA HIS A 45 -3.36 11.58 -21.18
C HIS A 45 -4.26 10.68 -20.31
N THR A 46 -4.60 11.11 -19.11
CA THR A 46 -5.45 10.35 -18.18
C THR A 46 -6.80 9.99 -18.79
N LYS A 47 -7.46 10.93 -19.50
CA LYS A 47 -8.73 10.65 -20.21
C LYS A 47 -8.54 9.61 -21.31
N MET A 48 -7.44 9.66 -22.04
CA MET A 48 -7.12 8.69 -23.08
C MET A 48 -6.89 7.30 -22.48
N VAL A 49 -6.18 7.18 -21.35
CA VAL A 49 -6.01 5.93 -20.62
C VAL A 49 -7.36 5.36 -20.16
N CYS A 50 -8.24 6.18 -19.58
CA CYS A 50 -9.58 5.75 -19.18
C CYS A 50 -10.38 5.21 -20.37
N ALA A 51 -10.29 5.84 -21.54
CA ALA A 51 -10.97 5.40 -22.76
C ALA A 51 -10.42 4.07 -23.33
N GLN A 52 -9.15 3.74 -23.06
CA GLN A 52 -8.56 2.46 -23.49
C GLN A 52 -9.00 1.27 -22.63
N LEU A 53 -9.35 1.46 -21.36
CA LEU A 53 -9.70 0.36 -20.45
C LEU A 53 -10.79 -0.57 -21.02
N PRO A 54 -11.96 -0.06 -21.48
CA PRO A 54 -13.02 -0.94 -22.01
C PRO A 54 -12.66 -1.58 -23.37
N MET A 55 -11.60 -1.12 -24.05
CA MET A 55 -11.11 -1.68 -25.30
C MET A 55 -10.16 -2.86 -25.13
N LEU A 56 -9.73 -3.14 -23.89
CA LEU A 56 -8.86 -4.28 -23.60
C LEU A 56 -9.61 -5.60 -23.75
N GLU A 57 -8.99 -6.59 -24.38
CA GLU A 57 -9.58 -7.92 -24.62
C GLU A 57 -10.08 -8.57 -23.32
N GLY A 58 -9.33 -8.46 -22.21
CA GLY A 58 -9.71 -9.02 -20.91
C GLY A 58 -10.79 -8.25 -20.15
N TRP A 59 -11.21 -7.05 -20.60
CA TRP A 59 -12.15 -6.20 -19.88
C TRP A 59 -13.53 -6.82 -19.63
N PRO A 60 -14.17 -7.53 -20.61
CA PRO A 60 -15.47 -8.14 -20.38
C PRO A 60 -15.48 -9.22 -19.28
N ALA A 61 -14.33 -9.88 -19.05
CA ALA A 61 -14.18 -10.92 -18.04
C ALA A 61 -13.92 -10.37 -16.62
N LEU A 62 -13.66 -9.08 -16.46
CA LEU A 62 -13.46 -8.45 -15.16
C LEU A 62 -14.76 -8.31 -14.40
N THR A 63 -14.69 -8.49 -13.09
CA THR A 63 -15.78 -8.16 -12.17
C THR A 63 -16.01 -6.63 -12.17
N ARG A 64 -17.17 -6.23 -11.64
CA ARG A 64 -17.45 -4.80 -11.47
C ARG A 64 -16.42 -4.12 -10.57
N HIS A 65 -16.03 -4.79 -9.49
CA HIS A 65 -15.01 -4.30 -8.57
C HIS A 65 -13.68 -4.05 -9.28
N GLU A 66 -13.16 -5.02 -10.03
CA GLU A 66 -11.91 -4.89 -10.79
C GLU A 66 -11.96 -3.74 -11.80
N ARG A 67 -13.10 -3.55 -12.50
CA ARG A 67 -13.30 -2.42 -13.42
C ARG A 67 -13.25 -1.09 -12.69
N THR A 68 -13.91 -0.98 -11.52
CA THR A 68 -13.87 0.22 -10.67
C THR A 68 -12.44 0.50 -10.21
N VAL A 69 -11.72 -0.51 -9.73
CA VAL A 69 -10.33 -0.40 -9.29
C VAL A 69 -9.44 0.13 -10.43
N LEU A 70 -9.55 -0.44 -11.65
CA LEU A 70 -8.77 0.00 -12.81
C LEU A 70 -9.10 1.43 -13.24
N LEU A 71 -10.39 1.80 -13.24
CA LEU A 71 -10.81 3.14 -13.63
C LEU A 71 -10.27 4.21 -12.66
N PHE A 72 -10.37 3.97 -11.35
CA PHE A 72 -9.80 4.89 -10.35
C PHE A 72 -8.28 4.86 -10.34
N THR A 73 -7.66 3.73 -10.66
CA THR A 73 -6.20 3.67 -10.90
C THR A 73 -5.82 4.60 -12.05
N ALA A 74 -6.56 4.57 -13.16
CA ALA A 74 -6.32 5.44 -14.31
C ALA A 74 -6.46 6.92 -13.92
N LEU A 75 -7.45 7.28 -13.11
CA LEU A 75 -7.60 8.66 -12.63
C LEU A 75 -6.40 9.15 -11.82
N PHE A 76 -5.79 8.29 -11.00
CA PHE A 76 -4.77 8.71 -10.04
C PHE A 76 -3.33 8.37 -10.43
N HIS A 77 -3.06 7.52 -11.45
CA HIS A 77 -1.72 7.00 -11.72
C HIS A 77 -0.66 8.10 -11.86
N ASP A 78 -1.00 9.17 -12.55
CA ASP A 78 -0.14 10.30 -12.84
C ASP A 78 -0.44 11.56 -12.01
N SER A 79 -1.36 11.48 -11.06
CA SER A 79 -1.77 12.63 -10.22
C SER A 79 -0.64 13.22 -9.37
N GLY A 80 0.46 12.50 -9.22
CA GLY A 80 1.67 12.98 -8.56
C GLY A 80 2.59 13.83 -9.45
N LYS A 81 2.43 13.82 -10.79
CA LYS A 81 3.27 14.57 -11.73
C LYS A 81 3.26 16.08 -11.47
N PRO A 82 2.12 16.74 -11.20
CA PRO A 82 2.10 18.19 -10.98
C PRO A 82 3.03 18.71 -9.89
N ILE A 83 3.35 17.89 -8.90
CA ILE A 83 4.21 18.28 -7.77
C ILE A 83 5.63 17.68 -7.85
N THR A 84 5.91 16.87 -8.88
CA THR A 84 7.19 16.21 -9.03
C THR A 84 7.88 16.49 -10.36
N SER A 85 7.16 17.04 -11.35
CA SER A 85 7.73 17.35 -12.66
C SER A 85 8.82 18.39 -12.58
N GLN A 86 9.91 18.12 -13.30
CA GLN A 86 11.09 18.97 -13.41
C GLN A 86 11.47 19.07 -14.89
N VAL A 87 11.83 20.27 -15.32
CA VAL A 87 12.35 20.53 -16.66
C VAL A 87 13.87 20.57 -16.59
N ASP A 88 14.52 19.74 -17.38
CA ASP A 88 15.97 19.80 -17.53
C ASP A 88 16.33 21.12 -18.27
N PRO A 89 17.15 21.99 -17.67
CA PRO A 89 17.43 23.31 -18.24
C PRO A 89 18.30 23.25 -19.52
N VAL A 90 18.96 22.14 -19.80
CA VAL A 90 19.83 21.97 -20.97
C VAL A 90 19.09 21.31 -22.12
N THR A 91 18.34 20.24 -21.84
CA THR A 91 17.67 19.44 -22.87
C THR A 91 16.21 19.83 -23.08
N GLY A 92 15.60 20.57 -22.15
CA GLY A 92 14.17 20.87 -22.13
C GLY A 92 13.27 19.69 -21.80
N ARG A 93 13.83 18.50 -21.55
CA ARG A 93 13.09 17.28 -21.21
C ARG A 93 12.38 17.41 -19.88
N VAL A 94 11.16 16.87 -19.83
CA VAL A 94 10.34 16.83 -18.60
C VAL A 94 10.44 15.45 -17.96
N THR A 95 10.85 15.42 -16.70
CA THR A 95 10.88 14.20 -15.88
C THR A 95 10.03 14.39 -14.63
N SER A 96 9.45 13.31 -14.11
CA SER A 96 8.58 13.34 -12.92
C SER A 96 9.01 12.29 -11.89
N PRO A 97 10.17 12.50 -11.22
CA PRO A 97 10.69 11.51 -10.29
C PRO A 97 9.73 11.30 -9.11
N LYS A 98 9.52 10.04 -8.73
CA LYS A 98 8.66 9.66 -7.58
C LYS A 98 7.17 10.06 -7.72
N HIS A 99 6.67 10.38 -8.93
CA HIS A 99 5.26 10.72 -9.12
C HIS A 99 4.32 9.61 -8.66
N ALA A 100 4.65 8.35 -8.90
CA ALA A 100 3.85 7.20 -8.45
C ALA A 100 3.70 7.13 -6.92
N ILE A 101 4.75 7.51 -6.15
CA ILE A 101 4.66 7.61 -4.68
C ILE A 101 3.69 8.72 -4.26
N LYS A 102 3.77 9.86 -4.93
CA LYS A 102 2.91 11.01 -4.64
C LYS A 102 1.48 10.76 -5.09
N GLY A 103 1.29 10.07 -6.22
CA GLY A 103 0.00 9.62 -6.70
C GLY A 103 -0.67 8.62 -5.75
N GLU A 104 0.05 7.59 -5.31
CA GLU A 104 -0.41 6.66 -4.26
C GLU A 104 -0.92 7.39 -3.02
N HIS A 105 -0.12 8.35 -2.53
CA HIS A 105 -0.47 9.12 -1.36
C HIS A 105 -1.74 9.95 -1.59
N LEU A 106 -1.84 10.65 -2.71
CA LEU A 106 -3.02 11.45 -3.06
C LEU A 106 -4.27 10.58 -3.22
N ALA A 107 -4.16 9.45 -3.93
CA ALA A 107 -5.26 8.51 -4.11
C ALA A 107 -5.81 8.04 -2.76
N ARG A 108 -4.91 7.63 -1.85
CA ARG A 108 -5.29 7.20 -0.49
C ARG A 108 -6.01 8.28 0.29
N LEU A 109 -5.55 9.54 0.23
CA LEU A 109 -6.19 10.66 0.90
C LEU A 109 -7.59 10.93 0.34
N VAL A 110 -7.70 11.10 -0.98
CA VAL A 110 -8.97 11.41 -1.64
C VAL A 110 -10.00 10.31 -1.41
N LEU A 111 -9.64 9.06 -1.64
CA LEU A 111 -10.54 7.92 -1.48
C LEU A 111 -10.98 7.72 -0.02
N ARG A 112 -10.07 7.92 0.94
CA ARG A 112 -10.42 7.90 2.38
C ARG A 112 -11.44 8.99 2.73
N ASP A 113 -11.20 10.22 2.26
CA ASP A 113 -12.07 11.36 2.55
C ASP A 113 -13.45 11.24 1.87
N MET A 114 -13.54 10.44 0.81
CA MET A 114 -14.80 10.06 0.14
C MET A 114 -15.54 8.93 0.86
N GLY A 115 -14.92 8.24 1.81
CA GLY A 115 -15.47 7.08 2.49
C GLY A 115 -15.34 5.76 1.70
N CYS A 116 -14.35 5.67 0.81
CA CYS A 116 -14.00 4.40 0.17
C CYS A 116 -13.57 3.38 1.23
N ASP A 117 -14.05 2.15 1.09
CA ASP A 117 -13.63 1.07 1.97
C ASP A 117 -12.13 0.83 1.90
N PHE A 118 -11.59 0.26 2.99
CA PHE A 118 -10.16 0.06 3.14
C PHE A 118 -9.54 -0.77 2.01
N THR A 119 -10.18 -1.87 1.65
CA THR A 119 -9.67 -2.84 0.66
C THR A 119 -9.57 -2.20 -0.71
N THR A 120 -10.65 -1.64 -1.21
CA THR A 120 -10.71 -0.97 -2.51
C THR A 120 -9.72 0.19 -2.59
N ARG A 121 -9.65 1.00 -1.53
CA ARG A 121 -8.70 2.13 -1.44
C ARG A 121 -7.25 1.67 -1.57
N GLU A 122 -6.86 0.62 -0.83
CA GLU A 122 -5.48 0.14 -0.86
C GLU A 122 -5.13 -0.59 -2.16
N GLU A 123 -6.07 -1.27 -2.79
CA GLU A 123 -5.88 -1.84 -4.13
C GLU A 123 -5.59 -0.76 -5.16
N ILE A 124 -6.40 0.30 -5.22
CA ILE A 124 -6.19 1.43 -6.13
C ILE A 124 -4.85 2.10 -5.82
N ALA A 125 -4.58 2.43 -4.56
CA ALA A 125 -3.36 3.12 -4.17
C ALA A 125 -2.09 2.32 -4.54
N ARG A 126 -2.12 1.00 -4.38
CA ARG A 126 -1.00 0.11 -4.74
C ARG A 126 -0.83 -0.02 -6.26
N LEU A 127 -1.90 -0.11 -7.02
CA LEU A 127 -1.82 -0.09 -8.48
C LEU A 127 -1.22 1.25 -8.97
N VAL A 128 -1.66 2.38 -8.42
CA VAL A 128 -1.04 3.70 -8.69
C VAL A 128 0.44 3.70 -8.34
N ARG A 129 0.83 3.09 -7.22
CA ARG A 129 2.24 3.00 -6.80
C ARG A 129 3.12 2.26 -7.78
N PHE A 130 2.62 1.19 -8.36
CA PHE A 130 3.42 0.26 -9.16
C PHE A 130 3.12 0.32 -10.66
N HIS A 131 2.25 1.24 -11.12
CA HIS A 131 1.73 1.28 -12.49
C HIS A 131 2.81 1.21 -13.58
N GLY A 132 3.96 1.86 -13.38
CA GLY A 132 5.05 1.86 -14.36
C GLY A 132 5.95 0.62 -14.33
N ARG A 133 5.76 -0.34 -13.39
CA ARG A 133 6.69 -1.47 -13.24
C ARG A 133 6.73 -2.43 -14.43
N PRO A 134 5.60 -2.77 -15.05
CA PRO A 134 5.62 -3.69 -16.20
C PRO A 134 6.46 -3.18 -17.37
N ALA A 135 6.40 -1.90 -17.68
CA ALA A 135 7.15 -1.30 -18.81
C ALA A 135 8.68 -1.31 -18.62
N PHE A 136 9.17 -1.49 -17.39
CA PHE A 136 10.60 -1.50 -17.06
C PHE A 136 11.07 -2.87 -16.54
N LEU A 137 10.37 -3.95 -16.89
CA LEU A 137 10.71 -5.31 -16.41
C LEU A 137 12.11 -5.74 -16.83
N LEU A 138 12.48 -5.50 -18.10
CA LEU A 138 13.77 -5.89 -18.65
C LEU A 138 14.95 -5.10 -18.07
N GLU A 139 14.72 -3.95 -17.49
CA GLU A 139 15.75 -3.18 -16.79
C GLU A 139 16.08 -3.75 -15.42
N LYS A 140 15.33 -4.75 -14.94
CA LYS A 140 15.55 -5.39 -13.64
C LYS A 140 16.51 -6.56 -13.76
N PRO A 141 17.43 -6.73 -12.80
CA PRO A 141 18.39 -7.83 -12.81
C PRO A 141 17.77 -9.22 -12.63
N GLY A 142 16.50 -9.30 -12.26
CA GLY A 142 15.74 -10.54 -12.06
C GLY A 142 14.26 -10.34 -12.33
N PRO A 143 13.82 -10.45 -13.62
CA PRO A 143 12.40 -10.26 -13.96
C PRO A 143 11.44 -11.14 -13.15
N GLY A 144 11.75 -12.43 -12.98
CA GLY A 144 10.94 -13.34 -12.15
C GLY A 144 10.85 -12.90 -10.70
N HIS A 145 11.96 -12.42 -10.11
CA HIS A 145 11.96 -11.89 -8.76
C HIS A 145 11.07 -10.64 -8.62
N GLU A 146 11.11 -9.72 -9.58
CA GLU A 146 10.27 -8.51 -9.58
C GLU A 146 8.79 -8.87 -9.60
N VAL A 147 8.40 -9.76 -10.52
CA VAL A 147 7.00 -10.19 -10.67
C VAL A 147 6.48 -10.94 -9.43
N ILE A 148 7.28 -11.87 -8.88
CA ILE A 148 6.96 -12.57 -7.63
C ILE A 148 6.82 -11.58 -6.47
N SER A 149 7.77 -10.63 -6.35
CA SER A 149 7.75 -9.63 -5.27
C SER A 149 6.51 -8.75 -5.32
N LEU A 150 6.04 -8.40 -6.51
CA LEU A 150 4.86 -7.54 -6.65
C LEU A 150 3.56 -8.30 -6.45
N SER A 151 3.50 -9.62 -6.69
CA SER A 151 2.29 -10.43 -6.58
C SER A 151 1.63 -10.41 -5.19
N TRP A 152 2.38 -10.12 -4.13
CA TRP A 152 1.88 -9.95 -2.76
C TRP A 152 1.57 -8.49 -2.38
N LEU A 153 1.82 -7.55 -3.28
CA LEU A 153 1.56 -6.13 -3.08
C LEU A 153 0.43 -5.62 -3.95
N VAL A 154 0.30 -6.17 -5.16
CA VAL A 154 -0.67 -5.75 -6.18
C VAL A 154 -1.01 -6.93 -7.09
N SER A 155 -2.21 -6.97 -7.66
CA SER A 155 -2.57 -7.96 -8.67
C SER A 155 -1.73 -7.76 -9.94
N ASN A 156 -0.94 -8.78 -10.32
CA ASN A 156 -0.15 -8.75 -11.56
C ASN A 156 -1.04 -8.64 -12.80
N LYS A 157 -2.20 -9.27 -12.79
CA LYS A 157 -3.21 -9.19 -13.86
C LYS A 157 -3.71 -7.75 -14.03
N LEU A 158 -4.16 -7.12 -12.96
CA LEU A 158 -4.68 -5.75 -13.05
C LEU A 158 -3.57 -4.75 -13.37
N LEU A 159 -2.37 -4.98 -12.86
CA LEU A 159 -1.20 -4.16 -13.18
C LEU A 159 -0.82 -4.25 -14.65
N TYR A 160 -0.83 -5.46 -15.23
CA TYR A 160 -0.63 -5.69 -16.66
C TYR A 160 -1.71 -5.01 -17.51
N MET A 161 -2.98 -5.22 -17.17
CA MET A 161 -4.10 -4.60 -17.90
C MET A 161 -4.04 -3.07 -17.83
N PHE A 162 -3.74 -2.52 -16.66
CA PHE A 162 -3.54 -1.09 -16.53
C PHE A 162 -2.39 -0.58 -17.40
N ALA A 163 -1.23 -1.26 -17.37
CA ALA A 163 -0.08 -0.87 -18.17
C ALA A 163 -0.35 -0.91 -19.69
N LEU A 164 -1.16 -1.85 -20.17
CA LEU A 164 -1.64 -1.87 -21.56
C LEU A 164 -2.49 -0.62 -21.87
N ALA A 165 -3.44 -0.28 -21.00
CA ALA A 165 -4.29 0.91 -21.19
C ALA A 165 -3.45 2.20 -21.18
N ASP A 166 -2.48 2.31 -20.26
CA ASP A 166 -1.56 3.44 -20.16
C ASP A 166 -0.71 3.58 -21.42
N THR A 167 -0.17 2.47 -21.93
CA THR A 167 0.64 2.47 -23.17
C THR A 167 -0.20 2.84 -24.38
N ARG A 168 -1.41 2.29 -24.54
CA ARG A 168 -2.31 2.57 -25.65
C ARG A 168 -2.95 3.96 -25.58
N GLY A 169 -3.01 4.53 -24.39
CA GLY A 169 -3.48 5.89 -24.12
C GLY A 169 -2.45 6.98 -24.41
N ARG A 170 -1.25 6.65 -24.86
CA ARG A 170 -0.20 7.61 -25.21
C ARG A 170 -0.21 7.94 -26.70
N MET A 171 0.08 9.19 -27.00
CA MET A 171 0.50 9.60 -28.34
C MET A 171 2.02 9.81 -28.30
N THR A 172 2.77 8.90 -28.89
CA THR A 172 4.24 8.98 -28.94
C THR A 172 4.73 9.07 -30.38
N ALA A 173 5.74 9.91 -30.61
CA ALA A 173 6.45 9.97 -31.86
C ALA A 173 7.53 8.87 -31.96
N GLU A 174 7.99 8.34 -30.84
CA GLU A 174 8.97 7.26 -30.77
C GLU A 174 8.24 5.91 -30.84
N MET A 175 8.41 5.18 -31.97
CA MET A 175 7.94 3.80 -32.10
C MET A 175 8.91 2.88 -31.34
N GLY A 176 8.72 2.74 -30.02
CA GLY A 176 9.32 1.68 -29.20
C GLY A 176 8.48 0.38 -29.27
N ARG A 177 8.92 -0.65 -28.57
CA ARG A 177 8.20 -1.93 -28.40
C ARG A 177 7.46 -2.05 -27.07
N PRO A 178 6.69 -1.03 -26.61
CA PRO A 178 6.22 -0.99 -25.23
C PRO A 178 5.24 -2.13 -24.90
N GLU A 179 4.46 -2.62 -25.89
CA GLU A 179 3.53 -3.73 -25.65
C GLU A 179 4.23 -5.09 -25.57
N GLU A 180 5.33 -5.30 -26.28
CA GLU A 180 6.11 -6.55 -26.19
C GLU A 180 6.67 -6.73 -24.76
N ASP A 181 7.18 -5.67 -24.15
CA ASP A 181 7.69 -5.69 -22.78
C ASP A 181 6.57 -5.98 -21.76
N LEU A 182 5.37 -5.48 -22.01
CA LEU A 182 4.20 -5.78 -21.18
C LEU A 182 3.74 -7.24 -21.33
N HIS A 183 3.78 -7.79 -22.56
CA HIS A 183 3.48 -9.21 -22.77
C HIS A 183 4.51 -10.12 -22.08
N LEU A 184 5.75 -9.68 -21.99
CA LEU A 184 6.77 -10.39 -21.22
C LEU A 184 6.45 -10.39 -19.71
N TRP A 185 5.90 -9.29 -19.16
CA TRP A 185 5.40 -9.28 -17.78
C TRP A 185 4.40 -10.39 -17.53
N ARG A 186 3.38 -10.50 -18.41
CA ARG A 186 2.36 -11.54 -18.32
C ARG A 186 2.99 -12.93 -18.40
N LEU A 187 3.85 -13.17 -19.38
CA LEU A 187 4.52 -14.46 -19.57
C LEU A 187 5.29 -14.87 -18.31
N VAL A 188 6.11 -13.97 -17.77
CA VAL A 188 6.89 -14.23 -16.53
C VAL A 188 5.98 -14.48 -15.33
N ALA A 189 4.84 -13.77 -15.24
CA ALA A 189 3.87 -13.97 -14.16
C ALA A 189 3.17 -15.34 -14.28
N ASP A 190 2.79 -15.74 -15.49
CA ASP A 190 2.17 -17.05 -15.79
C ASP A 190 3.15 -18.19 -15.49
N GLU A 191 4.42 -18.07 -15.93
CA GLU A 191 5.48 -19.06 -15.65
C GLU A 191 5.73 -19.26 -14.15
N ASN A 192 5.58 -18.21 -13.36
CA ASN A 192 5.75 -18.27 -11.90
C ASN A 192 4.43 -18.56 -11.17
N GLY A 193 3.32 -18.80 -11.87
CA GLY A 193 2.01 -19.06 -11.26
C GLY A 193 1.47 -17.91 -10.42
N CYS A 194 1.82 -16.65 -10.78
CA CYS A 194 1.45 -15.47 -10.00
C CYS A 194 0.83 -14.34 -10.83
N PHE A 195 0.16 -14.67 -11.93
CA PHE A 195 -0.57 -13.70 -12.74
C PHE A 195 -1.94 -13.36 -12.12
N ASP A 196 -2.76 -14.38 -11.88
CA ASP A 196 -4.10 -14.21 -11.29
C ASP A 196 -4.08 -14.20 -9.74
N GLU A 197 -3.12 -14.90 -9.13
CA GLU A 197 -3.02 -15.08 -7.68
C GLU A 197 -1.62 -14.66 -7.19
N PRO A 198 -1.45 -14.34 -5.91
CA PRO A 198 -0.11 -14.15 -5.35
C PRO A 198 0.74 -15.41 -5.46
N TYR A 199 2.07 -15.23 -5.63
CA TYR A 199 3.02 -16.35 -5.69
C TYR A 199 2.83 -17.32 -4.51
N PRO A 200 2.68 -18.63 -4.76
CA PRO A 200 2.38 -19.62 -3.73
C PRO A 200 3.64 -20.02 -2.94
N PHE A 201 4.10 -19.19 -2.02
CA PHE A 201 5.18 -19.56 -1.12
C PHE A 201 4.80 -20.80 -0.32
N ALA A 202 5.79 -21.65 0.00
CA ALA A 202 5.57 -22.89 0.74
C ALA A 202 4.87 -22.66 2.10
N ASN A 203 5.19 -21.54 2.76
CA ASN A 203 4.56 -21.09 4.01
C ASN A 203 4.81 -19.60 4.25
N ASP A 204 4.22 -19.06 5.32
CA ASP A 204 4.38 -17.64 5.71
C ASP A 204 5.82 -17.28 6.05
N HIS A 205 6.60 -18.22 6.58
CA HIS A 205 8.00 -17.97 6.92
C HIS A 205 8.87 -17.88 5.67
N ALA A 206 8.61 -18.71 4.64
CA ALA A 206 9.26 -18.61 3.34
C ALA A 206 8.99 -17.25 2.70
N ARG A 207 7.72 -16.79 2.71
CA ARG A 207 7.35 -15.45 2.25
C ARG A 207 8.08 -14.36 3.04
N PHE A 208 8.04 -14.41 4.36
CA PHE A 208 8.70 -13.43 5.24
C PHE A 208 10.20 -13.32 4.94
N LEU A 209 10.90 -14.44 4.81
CA LEU A 209 12.33 -14.47 4.51
C LEU A 209 12.61 -13.93 3.09
N PHE A 210 11.78 -14.25 2.11
CA PHE A 210 11.92 -13.76 0.74
C PHE A 210 12.02 -12.23 0.68
N TYR A 211 11.18 -11.51 1.41
CA TYR A 211 11.19 -10.05 1.42
C TYR A 211 12.29 -9.41 2.30
N ARG A 212 13.06 -10.22 3.01
CA ARG A 212 14.12 -9.75 3.92
C ARG A 212 15.52 -10.04 3.42
N GLN A 213 15.69 -11.00 2.53
CA GLN A 213 17.00 -11.40 2.00
C GLN A 213 17.39 -10.58 0.78
N PRO A 214 18.69 -10.27 0.58
CA PRO A 214 19.15 -9.54 -0.60
C PRO A 214 19.01 -10.34 -1.90
N GLN A 215 19.16 -11.65 -1.83
CA GLN A 215 19.04 -12.58 -2.96
C GLN A 215 18.16 -13.77 -2.56
N PRO A 216 16.84 -13.55 -2.50
CA PRO A 216 15.93 -14.58 -2.04
C PRO A 216 15.71 -15.65 -3.10
N ASN A 217 15.64 -16.90 -2.65
CA ASN A 217 15.16 -18.01 -3.48
C ASN A 217 13.66 -18.22 -3.16
N PRO A 218 12.75 -18.01 -4.12
CA PRO A 218 11.31 -18.18 -3.88
C PRO A 218 10.90 -19.62 -3.59
N HIS A 219 11.71 -20.61 -3.99
CA HIS A 219 11.47 -22.03 -3.75
C HIS A 219 12.08 -22.54 -2.43
N TYR A 220 12.73 -21.66 -1.66
CA TYR A 220 13.31 -22.08 -0.38
C TYR A 220 12.22 -22.38 0.62
N VAL A 221 12.27 -23.59 1.20
CA VAL A 221 11.36 -24.01 2.27
C VAL A 221 12.14 -23.97 3.59
N PRO A 222 11.99 -22.93 4.40
CA PRO A 222 12.68 -22.82 5.68
C PRO A 222 12.09 -23.79 6.72
N TYR A 223 12.93 -24.19 7.65
CA TYR A 223 12.45 -24.84 8.87
C TYR A 223 11.74 -23.82 9.76
N GLU A 224 10.50 -24.10 10.16
CA GLU A 224 9.73 -23.25 11.07
C GLU A 224 9.97 -23.63 12.52
N ALA A 225 10.83 -22.89 13.21
CA ALA A 225 11.08 -23.05 14.65
C ALA A 225 11.08 -21.69 15.32
N HIS A 226 9.90 -21.10 15.47
CA HIS A 226 9.77 -19.83 16.18
C HIS A 226 9.79 -20.03 17.70
N ARG A 227 10.59 -19.22 18.39
CA ARG A 227 10.74 -19.28 19.85
C ARG A 227 9.55 -18.67 20.59
N CYS A 228 8.89 -17.70 19.99
CA CYS A 228 7.71 -17.01 20.51
C CYS A 228 6.97 -16.29 19.38
N THR A 229 5.78 -15.78 19.68
CA THR A 229 5.02 -14.92 18.78
C THR A 229 4.97 -13.50 19.34
N VAL A 230 5.22 -12.51 18.48
CA VAL A 230 5.02 -11.09 18.80
C VAL A 230 3.83 -10.55 18.03
N THR A 231 2.79 -10.13 18.75
CA THR A 231 1.65 -9.41 18.18
C THR A 231 1.95 -7.92 18.16
N MET A 232 2.23 -7.38 16.98
CA MET A 232 2.59 -5.98 16.79
C MET A 232 1.36 -5.17 16.39
N MET A 233 0.94 -4.23 17.24
CA MET A 233 -0.18 -3.34 16.94
C MET A 233 0.26 -2.21 16.01
N SER A 234 -0.62 -1.85 15.08
CA SER A 234 -0.46 -0.69 14.20
C SER A 234 -1.80 0.05 14.07
N GLY A 235 -1.79 1.37 14.06
CA GLY A 235 -3.00 2.19 13.94
C GLY A 235 -2.88 3.53 14.65
N LEU A 236 -3.73 4.47 14.28
CA LEU A 236 -3.75 5.84 14.80
C LEU A 236 -4.00 5.90 16.33
N PRO A 237 -3.60 6.98 17.01
CA PRO A 237 -4.09 7.24 18.36
C PRO A 237 -5.62 7.26 18.37
N GLY A 238 -6.25 6.54 19.31
CA GLY A 238 -7.72 6.42 19.37
C GLY A 238 -8.32 5.37 18.42
N SER A 239 -7.54 4.62 17.65
CA SER A 239 -8.07 3.56 16.76
C SER A 239 -8.67 2.36 17.50
N GLY A 240 -8.32 2.13 18.78
CA GLY A 240 -8.85 1.03 19.58
C GLY A 240 -7.89 -0.15 19.79
N LYS A 241 -6.58 0.05 19.59
CA LYS A 241 -5.55 -1.00 19.77
C LYS A 241 -5.60 -1.67 21.15
N ASP A 242 -5.69 -0.87 22.22
CA ASP A 242 -5.73 -1.37 23.59
C ASP A 242 -6.98 -2.23 23.83
N ALA A 243 -8.14 -1.76 23.36
CA ALA A 243 -9.39 -2.50 23.48
C ALA A 243 -9.36 -3.82 22.70
N TRP A 244 -8.77 -3.81 21.50
CA TRP A 244 -8.61 -5.01 20.70
C TRP A 244 -7.70 -6.03 21.41
N LEU A 245 -6.55 -5.59 21.94
CA LEU A 245 -5.64 -6.47 22.71
C LEU A 245 -6.34 -7.08 23.92
N ALA A 246 -7.03 -6.27 24.70
CA ALA A 246 -7.75 -6.74 25.89
C ALA A 246 -8.84 -7.75 25.56
N ALA A 247 -9.51 -7.61 24.40
CA ALA A 247 -10.57 -8.53 23.99
C ALA A 247 -10.05 -9.81 23.33
N ASN A 248 -8.96 -9.73 22.55
CA ASN A 248 -8.54 -10.83 21.67
C ASN A 248 -7.24 -11.53 22.13
N ARG A 249 -6.44 -10.89 22.98
CA ARG A 249 -5.15 -11.42 23.48
C ARG A 249 -4.92 -11.04 24.96
N PRO A 250 -5.91 -11.27 25.85
CA PRO A 250 -5.82 -10.85 27.27
C PRO A 250 -4.67 -11.53 28.04
N GLU A 251 -4.20 -12.67 27.55
CA GLU A 251 -3.13 -13.46 28.15
C GLU A 251 -1.72 -12.92 27.84
N LEU A 252 -1.57 -12.08 26.84
CA LEU A 252 -0.26 -11.59 26.44
C LEU A 252 0.19 -10.41 27.32
N PRO A 253 1.42 -10.44 27.85
CA PRO A 253 2.01 -9.24 28.41
C PRO A 253 2.19 -8.18 27.30
N VAL A 254 1.95 -6.92 27.65
CA VAL A 254 2.02 -5.81 26.70
C VAL A 254 3.26 -4.98 26.96
N VAL A 255 4.01 -4.68 25.91
CA VAL A 255 5.03 -3.63 25.90
C VAL A 255 4.45 -2.44 25.13
N SER A 256 4.00 -1.42 25.85
CA SER A 256 3.44 -0.19 25.31
C SER A 256 4.45 0.93 25.35
N LEU A 257 4.58 1.71 24.24
CA LEU A 257 5.42 2.91 24.24
C LEU A 257 4.85 4.01 25.13
N ASP A 258 3.53 4.06 25.29
CA ASP A 258 2.89 5.03 26.18
C ASP A 258 3.23 4.74 27.65
N ASP A 259 3.15 3.45 28.07
CA ASP A 259 3.52 3.04 29.44
C ASP A 259 5.02 3.29 29.70
N VAL A 260 5.88 3.06 28.70
CA VAL A 260 7.32 3.34 28.84
C VAL A 260 7.57 4.83 29.02
N ARG A 261 6.84 5.70 28.33
CA ARG A 261 6.93 7.17 28.54
C ARG A 261 6.53 7.55 29.95
N ASP A 262 5.44 6.98 30.43
CA ASP A 262 4.94 7.23 31.78
C ASP A 262 5.95 6.85 32.85
N ASP A 263 6.52 5.65 32.74
CA ASP A 263 7.53 5.15 33.68
C ASP A 263 8.81 5.99 33.68
N LEU A 264 9.12 6.64 32.55
CA LEU A 264 10.31 7.50 32.43
C LEU A 264 10.02 8.97 32.67
N GLY A 265 8.75 9.38 32.79
CA GLY A 265 8.34 10.77 32.92
C GLY A 265 8.66 11.60 31.70
N VAL A 266 8.57 11.02 30.48
CA VAL A 266 8.91 11.67 29.20
C VAL A 266 7.63 11.97 28.42
N ASP A 267 7.44 13.20 27.98
CA ASP A 267 6.30 13.55 27.15
C ASP A 267 6.49 13.10 25.69
N ALA A 268 5.35 12.94 24.97
CA ALA A 268 5.37 12.51 23.58
C ALA A 268 6.07 13.49 22.62
N THR A 269 6.24 14.75 23.04
CA THR A 269 6.91 15.83 22.29
C THR A 269 8.41 15.93 22.58
N ASP A 270 8.89 15.25 23.64
CA ASP A 270 10.29 15.27 24.03
C ASP A 270 11.12 14.29 23.19
N ASP A 271 12.44 14.26 23.44
CA ASP A 271 13.32 13.26 22.81
C ASP A 271 12.90 11.82 23.20
N GLN A 272 12.58 11.03 22.21
CA GLN A 272 12.10 9.66 22.37
C GLN A 272 13.22 8.60 22.42
N GLY A 273 14.47 9.00 22.30
CA GLY A 273 15.59 8.05 22.23
C GLY A 273 15.64 7.11 23.42
N GLY A 274 15.53 7.65 24.64
CA GLY A 274 15.48 6.87 25.90
C GLY A 274 14.27 5.94 25.98
N VAL A 275 13.10 6.41 25.55
CA VAL A 275 11.86 5.62 25.52
C VAL A 275 11.98 4.42 24.61
N ILE A 276 12.50 4.63 23.39
CA ILE A 276 12.70 3.55 22.39
C ILE A 276 13.69 2.53 22.94
N GLN A 277 14.80 2.97 23.57
CA GLN A 277 15.80 2.06 24.12
C GLN A 277 15.24 1.24 25.29
N ALA A 278 14.48 1.83 26.19
CA ALA A 278 13.83 1.14 27.30
C ALA A 278 12.79 0.13 26.79
N ALA A 279 11.99 0.50 25.80
CA ALA A 279 11.04 -0.41 25.17
C ALA A 279 11.75 -1.60 24.49
N ARG A 280 12.87 -1.36 23.78
CA ARG A 280 13.69 -2.46 23.20
C ARG A 280 14.19 -3.43 24.26
N GLU A 281 14.65 -2.95 25.40
CA GLU A 281 15.09 -3.82 26.50
C GLU A 281 13.92 -4.60 27.11
N ARG A 282 12.73 -4.01 27.25
CA ARG A 282 11.52 -4.74 27.67
C ARG A 282 11.16 -5.86 26.69
N CYS A 283 11.17 -5.57 25.39
CA CYS A 283 10.95 -6.59 24.37
C CYS A 283 12.01 -7.70 24.44
N ARG A 284 13.30 -7.35 24.58
CA ARG A 284 14.40 -8.34 24.68
C ARG A 284 14.25 -9.30 25.87
N LYS A 285 13.69 -8.86 26.99
CA LYS A 285 13.41 -9.76 28.13
C LYS A 285 12.48 -10.90 27.74
N TYR A 286 11.38 -10.59 27.04
CA TYR A 286 10.43 -11.60 26.55
C TYR A 286 11.05 -12.45 25.43
N LEU A 287 11.73 -11.85 24.48
CA LEU A 287 12.39 -12.55 23.37
C LEU A 287 13.43 -13.58 23.86
N ARG A 288 14.31 -13.18 24.81
CA ARG A 288 15.32 -14.08 25.40
C ARG A 288 14.70 -15.26 26.16
N SER A 289 13.57 -15.04 26.82
CA SER A 289 12.85 -16.11 27.54
C SER A 289 11.93 -16.94 26.62
N GLY A 290 11.83 -16.65 25.34
CA GLY A 290 10.90 -17.31 24.42
C GLY A 290 9.42 -17.10 24.77
N ARG A 291 9.09 -16.01 25.46
CA ARG A 291 7.72 -15.70 25.89
C ARG A 291 7.04 -14.78 24.86
N SER A 292 5.88 -15.19 24.36
CA SER A 292 5.05 -14.35 23.49
C SER A 292 4.55 -13.10 24.21
N PHE A 293 4.42 -11.99 23.46
CA PHE A 293 3.96 -10.70 23.99
C PHE A 293 3.34 -9.84 22.91
N ALA A 294 2.61 -8.80 23.31
CA ALA A 294 2.11 -7.76 22.42
C ALA A 294 3.01 -6.51 22.47
N PHE A 295 3.36 -5.98 21.31
CA PHE A 295 4.03 -4.68 21.18
C PHE A 295 3.05 -3.63 20.70
N ASN A 296 2.70 -2.69 21.58
CA ASN A 296 1.67 -1.69 21.33
C ASN A 296 2.27 -0.30 21.14
N ALA A 297 2.17 0.17 19.90
CA ALA A 297 2.52 1.53 19.46
C ALA A 297 1.72 1.92 18.22
N THR A 298 1.85 3.14 17.74
CA THR A 298 1.15 3.58 16.52
C THR A 298 1.66 2.87 15.26
N ASN A 299 2.96 2.67 15.14
CA ASN A 299 3.62 1.89 14.07
C ASN A 299 3.11 2.20 12.65
N LEU A 300 2.87 3.49 12.35
CA LEU A 300 2.18 3.92 11.13
C LEU A 300 3.05 3.87 9.88
N LEU A 301 4.36 4.03 10.02
CA LEU A 301 5.29 4.07 8.89
C LEU A 301 5.99 2.73 8.72
N ARG A 302 6.14 2.27 7.49
CA ARG A 302 6.85 1.02 7.15
C ARG A 302 8.26 0.99 7.72
N GLN A 303 9.00 2.11 7.64
CA GLN A 303 10.34 2.20 8.20
C GLN A 303 10.37 2.00 9.72
N THR A 304 9.37 2.52 10.43
CA THR A 304 9.26 2.34 11.89
C THR A 304 8.96 0.90 12.22
N ARG A 305 7.99 0.28 11.52
CA ARG A 305 7.66 -1.14 11.70
C ARG A 305 8.88 -2.02 11.43
N ARG A 306 9.60 -1.78 10.34
CA ARG A 306 10.78 -2.56 9.97
C ARG A 306 11.82 -2.62 11.09
N ARG A 307 12.10 -1.51 11.79
CA ARG A 307 13.07 -1.46 12.90
C ARG A 307 12.69 -2.37 14.08
N TRP A 308 11.40 -2.53 14.36
CA TRP A 308 10.89 -3.43 15.38
C TRP A 308 10.86 -4.87 14.89
N ILE A 309 10.40 -5.07 13.67
CA ILE A 309 10.37 -6.38 13.00
C ILE A 309 11.77 -6.96 12.92
N ASP A 310 12.79 -6.15 12.58
CA ASP A 310 14.18 -6.58 12.56
C ASP A 310 14.63 -7.08 13.96
N LEU A 311 14.32 -6.32 15.01
CA LEU A 311 14.62 -6.74 16.37
C LEU A 311 13.94 -8.08 16.73
N PHE A 312 12.67 -8.26 16.37
CA PHE A 312 11.94 -9.48 16.72
C PHE A 312 12.43 -10.69 15.92
N ALA A 313 12.73 -10.48 14.64
CA ALA A 313 13.28 -11.51 13.76
C ALA A 313 14.69 -11.99 14.19
N ASP A 314 15.53 -11.09 14.72
CA ASP A 314 16.86 -11.43 15.26
C ASP A 314 16.80 -12.43 16.43
N TYR A 315 15.61 -12.64 17.03
CA TYR A 315 15.37 -13.60 18.11
C TYR A 315 14.47 -14.77 17.70
N ASP A 316 14.33 -15.03 16.40
CA ASP A 316 13.50 -16.10 15.83
C ASP A 316 12.01 -16.02 16.25
N ALA A 317 11.47 -14.81 16.44
CA ALA A 317 10.07 -14.64 16.75
C ALA A 317 9.19 -14.73 15.49
N ARG A 318 8.04 -15.40 15.60
CA ARG A 318 6.93 -15.22 14.66
C ARG A 318 6.32 -13.82 14.88
N ILE A 319 6.10 -13.07 13.82
CA ILE A 319 5.61 -11.71 13.89
C ILE A 319 4.24 -11.63 13.22
N GLU A 320 3.25 -11.15 13.97
CA GLU A 320 1.89 -10.92 13.52
C GLU A 320 1.56 -9.45 13.69
N ILE A 321 1.22 -8.76 12.60
CA ILE A 321 0.79 -7.37 12.65
C ILE A 321 -0.74 -7.32 12.72
N VAL A 322 -1.28 -6.53 13.64
CA VAL A 322 -2.70 -6.19 13.70
C VAL A 322 -2.85 -4.69 13.43
N TYR A 323 -3.41 -4.37 12.28
CA TYR A 323 -3.64 -2.99 11.86
C TYR A 323 -5.10 -2.60 12.08
N ILE A 324 -5.33 -1.55 12.86
CA ILE A 324 -6.67 -1.09 13.22
C ILE A 324 -6.93 0.29 12.61
N GLU A 325 -7.90 0.34 11.71
CA GLU A 325 -8.31 1.58 11.04
C GLU A 325 -9.84 1.70 11.01
N PRO A 326 -10.47 2.24 12.06
CA PRO A 326 -11.83 2.74 11.94
C PRO A 326 -11.85 4.06 11.17
N SER A 327 -13.04 4.54 10.79
CA SER A 327 -13.19 5.82 10.09
C SER A 327 -12.54 6.98 10.86
N LEU A 328 -11.97 7.93 10.13
CA LEU A 328 -11.29 9.07 10.74
C LEU A 328 -12.21 9.92 11.66
N PRO A 329 -13.50 10.14 11.33
CA PRO A 329 -14.45 10.79 12.25
C PRO A 329 -14.57 10.03 13.57
N LEU A 330 -14.67 8.70 13.54
CA LEU A 330 -14.77 7.86 14.75
C LEU A 330 -13.49 7.91 15.60
N ILE A 331 -12.31 7.88 14.93
CA ILE A 331 -11.02 8.06 15.62
C ILE A 331 -10.96 9.40 16.35
N LEU A 332 -11.37 10.50 15.69
CA LEU A 332 -11.36 11.84 16.28
C LEU A 332 -12.36 11.97 17.43
N GLU A 333 -13.51 11.31 17.33
CA GLU A 333 -14.49 11.25 18.42
C GLU A 333 -13.94 10.50 19.63
N ARG A 334 -13.41 9.29 19.41
CA ARG A 334 -12.78 8.49 20.48
C ARG A 334 -11.62 9.23 21.13
N ASN A 335 -10.77 9.87 20.31
CA ASN A 335 -9.63 10.64 20.83
C ASN A 335 -10.06 11.81 21.74
N ARG A 336 -11.20 12.47 21.46
CA ARG A 336 -11.75 13.53 22.33
C ARG A 336 -12.22 13.03 23.69
N ARG A 337 -12.56 11.75 23.82
CA ARG A 337 -13.02 11.12 25.08
C ARG A 337 -11.88 10.54 25.92
N ARG A 338 -10.65 10.54 25.41
CA ARG A 338 -9.46 10.03 26.14
C ARG A 338 -9.01 11.04 27.20
N GLU A 339 -8.51 10.54 28.33
CA GLU A 339 -7.84 11.38 29.34
C GLU A 339 -6.63 12.11 28.73
N ARG A 340 -5.84 11.39 27.93
CA ARG A 340 -4.70 11.93 27.18
C ARG A 340 -5.08 12.12 25.71
N GLN A 341 -5.59 13.31 25.43
CA GLN A 341 -6.00 13.67 24.08
C GLN A 341 -4.79 14.06 23.24
N VAL A 342 -4.72 13.54 22.03
CA VAL A 342 -3.81 14.01 20.99
C VAL A 342 -4.52 15.13 20.21
N PRO A 343 -3.87 16.28 19.95
CA PRO A 343 -4.52 17.35 19.18
C PRO A 343 -5.06 16.83 17.84
N GLY A 344 -6.31 17.14 17.51
CA GLY A 344 -6.98 16.60 16.31
C GLY A 344 -6.22 16.88 15.00
N LYS A 345 -5.50 18.04 14.92
CA LYS A 345 -4.62 18.35 13.79
C LYS A 345 -3.45 17.35 13.69
N VAL A 346 -2.91 16.90 14.81
CA VAL A 346 -1.84 15.89 14.83
C VAL A 346 -2.36 14.53 14.38
N VAL A 347 -3.56 14.13 14.86
CA VAL A 347 -4.19 12.88 14.42
C VAL A 347 -4.42 12.87 12.91
N ARG A 348 -4.93 13.97 12.33
CA ARG A 348 -5.10 14.12 10.88
C ARG A 348 -3.75 14.02 10.15
N GLY A 349 -2.74 14.75 10.60
CA GLY A 349 -1.40 14.71 10.01
C GLY A 349 -0.74 13.33 10.09
N LEU A 350 -1.04 12.53 11.13
CA LEU A 350 -0.61 11.14 11.23
C LEU A 350 -1.39 10.25 10.25
N ALA A 351 -2.70 10.46 10.11
CA ALA A 351 -3.53 9.75 9.14
C ALA A 351 -3.05 10.01 7.70
N ASP A 352 -2.67 11.25 7.39
CA ASP A 352 -2.17 11.64 6.07
C ASP A 352 -0.82 11.00 5.73
N LYS A 353 0.01 10.70 6.71
CA LYS A 353 1.32 10.05 6.55
C LYS A 353 1.27 8.54 6.72
N CYS A 354 0.12 7.98 7.05
CA CYS A 354 0.00 6.55 7.34
C CYS A 354 0.33 5.71 6.10
N GLU A 355 1.18 4.73 6.32
CA GLU A 355 1.51 3.67 5.37
C GLU A 355 0.92 2.36 5.92
N PRO A 356 -0.27 1.94 5.50
CA PRO A 356 -0.85 0.66 5.94
C PRO A 356 0.14 -0.49 5.72
N PRO A 357 0.26 -1.44 6.68
CA PRO A 357 1.16 -2.56 6.53
C PRO A 357 0.75 -3.45 5.36
N THR A 358 1.73 -4.21 4.86
CA THR A 358 1.53 -5.18 3.79
C THR A 358 1.88 -6.58 4.27
N GLN A 359 1.30 -7.59 3.63
CA GLN A 359 1.57 -9.00 3.94
C GLN A 359 3.04 -9.39 3.77
N THR A 360 3.85 -8.54 3.10
CA THR A 360 5.28 -8.74 2.90
C THR A 360 6.14 -8.35 4.11
N GLU A 361 5.55 -7.71 5.13
CA GLU A 361 6.28 -7.18 6.28
C GLU A 361 6.39 -8.19 7.44
N ALA A 362 5.46 -9.15 7.55
CA ALA A 362 5.36 -10.06 8.68
C ALA A 362 4.87 -11.46 8.25
N HIS A 363 4.88 -12.40 9.18
CA HIS A 363 4.34 -13.75 8.96
C HIS A 363 2.82 -13.74 8.84
N GLY A 364 2.15 -12.94 9.69
CA GLY A 364 0.71 -12.74 9.66
C GLY A 364 0.35 -11.26 9.66
N LEU A 365 -0.77 -10.91 9.03
CA LEU A 365 -1.32 -9.56 9.01
C LEU A 365 -2.85 -9.63 9.08
N THR A 366 -3.40 -9.00 10.10
CA THR A 366 -4.84 -8.83 10.30
C THR A 366 -5.21 -7.36 10.15
N PHE A 367 -6.21 -7.08 9.31
CA PHE A 367 -6.81 -5.76 9.20
C PHE A 367 -8.13 -5.73 9.99
N VAL A 368 -8.32 -4.69 10.79
CA VAL A 368 -9.56 -4.47 11.55
C VAL A 368 -10.11 -3.10 11.17
N CYS A 369 -11.17 -3.10 10.38
CA CYS A 369 -11.84 -1.90 9.88
C CYS A 369 -13.26 -1.84 10.44
N GLU A 370 -13.69 -0.68 10.93
CA GLU A 370 -15.02 -0.47 11.55
C GLU A 370 -15.39 -1.51 12.65
N GLY A 371 -14.38 -2.08 13.30
CA GLY A 371 -14.56 -3.06 14.38
C GLY A 371 -14.68 -4.52 13.93
N ALA A 372 -14.62 -4.79 12.64
CA ALA A 372 -14.60 -6.13 12.06
C ALA A 372 -13.24 -6.45 11.42
N GLU A 373 -12.86 -7.72 11.45
CA GLU A 373 -11.70 -8.19 10.66
C GLU A 373 -12.06 -8.16 9.17
N VAL A 374 -11.14 -7.62 8.38
CA VAL A 374 -11.29 -7.52 6.93
C VAL A 374 -10.21 -8.37 6.28
N GLU A 375 -10.62 -9.30 5.45
CA GLU A 375 -9.69 -10.05 4.62
C GLU A 375 -9.28 -9.16 3.43
N PHE A 376 -7.99 -8.84 3.34
CA PHE A 376 -7.45 -8.15 2.19
C PHE A 376 -7.13 -9.19 1.12
N ARG A 377 -8.07 -9.37 0.17
CA ARG A 377 -7.84 -10.11 -1.07
C ARG A 377 -7.50 -9.11 -2.15
N GLN A 378 -6.46 -9.38 -2.91
CA GLN A 378 -6.19 -8.59 -4.11
C GLN A 378 -7.28 -8.88 -5.15
N ALA A 379 -7.75 -7.84 -5.83
CA ALA A 379 -8.65 -8.01 -6.97
C ALA A 379 -7.98 -8.90 -8.02
N GLY A 380 -8.69 -9.91 -8.51
CA GLY A 380 -8.19 -10.92 -9.45
C GLY A 380 -7.93 -12.29 -8.82
N ALA A 381 -7.87 -12.41 -7.48
CA ALA A 381 -7.84 -13.70 -6.83
C ALA A 381 -9.17 -14.44 -7.02
N ARG A 382 -9.11 -15.68 -7.51
CA ARG A 382 -10.33 -16.49 -7.69
C ARG A 382 -10.92 -16.77 -6.32
N GLY A 383 -12.07 -16.16 -6.03
CA GLY A 383 -12.87 -16.56 -4.89
C GLY A 383 -13.30 -18.02 -5.07
N THR A 384 -12.90 -18.89 -4.16
CA THR A 384 -13.69 -20.08 -3.91
C THR A 384 -14.96 -19.57 -3.23
N ASP A 385 -16.01 -19.28 -4.03
CA ASP A 385 -17.35 -19.12 -3.47
C ASP A 385 -17.69 -20.39 -2.67
N PRO A 386 -18.28 -20.25 -1.47
CA PRO A 386 -18.63 -21.36 -0.63
C PRO A 386 -19.73 -22.23 -1.24
#